data_68edbf673ee41cbf3fc0deeb54e8eda4
#
_entry.id   68edbf673ee41cbf3fc0deeb54e8eda4
#
_cell.length_a   1.000
_cell.length_b   1.000
_cell.length_c   1.000
_cell.angle_alpha   90.00
_cell.angle_beta   90.00
_cell.angle_gamma   90.00
#
_symmetry.space_group_name_H-M   'P 1'
#
loop_
_entity.id
_entity.type
_entity.pdbx_description
1 polymer ?
#
loop_
_entity_poly.entity_id
_entity_poly.type
_entity_poly.pdbx_seq_one_letter_code
_entity_poly.pdbx_strand_id
1 'polypeptide(L)'
;MVWQIVNDVNTEFSQKVPLFARSPFIEFEGLLGDQREIFEQVLPPMAQKMMLESIELAENMPSPRVIKTHLPLEMLPPDLLDTCKVIFVCRNPKDVCVSFFHHQRNISGYNYLGDFKQFAEMFKEGTTHYGSYWTMLKVCTTQNCPKLNFLLSEKLLFL
;
A
#
# COMPACT_ATOMS: atom_id res chain seq x y z
N MET A 1 -5.32 3.36 11.59
CA MET A 1 -6.76 3.05 11.87
C MET A 1 -7.01 1.54 11.93
N VAL A 2 -6.88 0.77 10.83
CA VAL A 2 -7.17 -0.69 10.84
C VAL A 2 -6.40 -1.44 11.93
N TRP A 3 -5.09 -1.22 12.06
CA TRP A 3 -4.28 -1.82 13.11
C TRP A 3 -4.83 -1.52 14.51
N GLN A 4 -5.26 -0.30 14.77
CA GLN A 4 -5.84 0.08 16.07
C GLN A 4 -7.14 -0.66 16.36
N ILE A 5 -8.00 -0.82 15.34
CA ILE A 5 -9.27 -1.56 15.50
C ILE A 5 -9.00 -3.03 15.86
N VAL A 6 -8.01 -3.65 15.20
CA VAL A 6 -7.65 -5.06 15.42
C VAL A 6 -6.94 -5.27 16.78
N ASN A 7 -6.31 -4.21 17.33
CA ASN A 7 -5.54 -4.25 18.58
C ASN A 7 -6.17 -3.38 19.68
N ASP A 8 -7.49 -3.46 19.85
CA ASP A 8 -8.26 -2.85 20.94
C ASP A 8 -8.01 -1.35 21.14
N VAL A 9 -7.82 -0.64 20.02
CA VAL A 9 -7.56 0.82 19.97
C VAL A 9 -6.36 1.22 20.85
N ASN A 10 -5.30 0.41 20.87
CA ASN A 10 -4.07 0.70 21.63
C ASN A 10 -3.34 1.93 21.04
N THR A 11 -3.78 3.12 21.47
CA THR A 11 -3.26 4.40 20.98
C THR A 11 -1.85 4.66 21.47
N GLU A 12 -1.52 4.26 22.70
CA GLU A 12 -0.18 4.46 23.27
C GLU A 12 0.89 3.71 22.45
N PHE A 13 0.65 2.44 22.17
CA PHE A 13 1.56 1.65 21.33
C PHE A 13 1.64 2.22 19.91
N SER A 14 0.51 2.64 19.35
CA SER A 14 0.47 3.18 17.98
C SER A 14 1.17 4.53 17.81
N GLN A 15 1.36 5.29 18.89
CA GLN A 15 2.15 6.51 18.88
C GLN A 15 3.66 6.26 18.98
N LYS A 16 4.05 5.18 19.66
CA LYS A 16 5.46 4.83 19.90
C LYS A 16 6.08 4.01 18.77
N VAL A 17 5.26 3.19 18.09
CA VAL A 17 5.74 2.26 17.05
C VAL A 17 5.35 2.76 15.68
N PRO A 18 6.31 2.90 14.75
CA PRO A 18 6.05 3.35 13.38
C PRO A 18 5.00 2.52 12.64
N LEU A 19 4.26 3.14 11.73
CA LEU A 19 3.19 2.47 10.99
C LEU A 19 3.68 1.22 10.25
N PHE A 20 4.80 1.29 9.55
CA PHE A 20 5.34 0.16 8.79
C PHE A 20 5.79 -1.01 9.67
N ALA A 21 6.17 -0.75 10.94
CA ALA A 21 6.45 -1.81 11.91
C ALA A 21 5.18 -2.50 12.44
N ARG A 22 4.04 -1.80 12.44
CA ARG A 22 2.74 -2.31 12.90
C ARG A 22 1.89 -2.90 11.78
N SER A 23 2.12 -2.43 10.56
CA SER A 23 1.39 -2.83 9.36
C SER A 23 2.37 -2.83 8.19
N PRO A 24 3.16 -3.90 8.05
CA PRO A 24 4.15 -4.03 6.98
C PRO A 24 3.53 -3.82 5.60
N PHE A 25 4.27 -3.08 4.77
CA PHE A 25 3.95 -2.86 3.37
C PHE A 25 4.79 -3.82 2.54
N ILE A 26 4.21 -4.97 2.18
CA ILE A 26 4.97 -6.13 1.71
C ILE A 26 5.71 -5.92 0.39
N GLU A 27 5.21 -5.06 -0.50
CA GLU A 27 5.92 -4.77 -1.75
C GLU A 27 7.00 -3.68 -1.62
N PHE A 28 7.21 -3.11 -0.44
CA PHE A 28 8.19 -2.03 -0.26
C PHE A 28 9.59 -2.47 -0.68
N GLU A 29 9.98 -3.66 -0.28
CA GLU A 29 11.25 -4.28 -0.65
C GLU A 29 11.45 -4.37 -2.18
N GLY A 30 10.40 -4.75 -2.92
CA GLY A 30 10.42 -4.82 -4.38
C GLY A 30 10.45 -3.47 -5.09
N LEU A 31 9.99 -2.39 -4.42
CA LEU A 31 9.96 -1.04 -5.00
C LEU A 31 11.35 -0.36 -5.01
N LEU A 32 12.29 -0.87 -4.25
CA LEU A 32 13.61 -0.23 -4.10
C LEU A 32 14.54 -0.50 -5.29
N GLY A 33 14.36 -1.62 -5.99
CA GLY A 33 15.16 -1.96 -7.16
C GLY A 33 16.66 -1.75 -6.92
N ASP A 34 17.33 -1.06 -7.83
CA ASP A 34 18.77 -0.75 -7.77
C ASP A 34 19.15 0.21 -6.62
N GLN A 35 18.19 0.80 -5.95
CA GLN A 35 18.44 1.73 -4.83
C GLN A 35 18.62 1.02 -3.49
N ARG A 36 18.41 -0.31 -3.43
CA ARG A 36 18.50 -1.09 -2.19
C ARG A 36 19.81 -0.86 -1.44
N GLU A 37 20.95 -0.94 -2.13
CA GLU A 37 22.28 -0.75 -1.52
C GLU A 37 22.45 0.65 -0.90
N ILE A 38 21.88 1.67 -1.52
CA ILE A 38 21.92 3.04 -1.00
C ILE A 38 21.09 3.12 0.30
N PHE A 39 19.91 2.53 0.29
CA PHE A 39 19.04 2.51 1.48
C PHE A 39 19.66 1.72 2.64
N GLU A 40 20.35 0.62 2.35
CA GLU A 40 21.09 -0.16 3.36
C GLU A 40 22.18 0.67 4.05
N GLN A 41 22.81 1.60 3.33
CA GLN A 41 23.87 2.45 3.89
C GLN A 41 23.34 3.65 4.68
N VAL A 42 22.17 4.18 4.32
CA VAL A 42 21.68 5.45 4.89
C VAL A 42 20.56 5.29 5.92
N LEU A 43 19.84 4.17 5.89
CA LEU A 43 18.73 3.95 6.81
C LEU A 43 19.22 3.40 8.16
N PRO A 44 18.64 3.86 9.28
CA PRO A 44 18.90 3.24 10.57
C PRO A 44 18.34 1.80 10.61
N PRO A 45 18.89 0.90 11.46
CA PRO A 45 18.54 -0.53 11.46
C PRO A 45 17.04 -0.84 11.54
N MET A 46 16.30 -0.06 12.33
CA MET A 46 14.84 -0.22 12.44
C MET A 46 14.14 0.07 11.11
N ALA A 47 14.55 1.11 10.40
CA ALA A 47 13.98 1.47 9.11
C ALA A 47 14.37 0.46 8.02
N GLN A 48 15.59 -0.07 8.06
CA GLN A 48 16.02 -1.17 7.19
C GLN A 48 15.06 -2.36 7.34
N LYS A 49 14.86 -2.83 8.56
CA LYS A 49 13.96 -3.95 8.82
C LYS A 49 12.53 -3.71 8.31
N MET A 50 12.01 -2.50 8.44
CA MET A 50 10.66 -2.16 7.98
C MET A 50 10.53 -2.04 6.46
N MET A 51 11.61 -1.67 5.76
CA MET A 51 11.58 -1.30 4.35
C MET A 51 12.27 -2.33 3.46
N LEU A 52 13.37 -2.93 3.92
CA LEU A 52 14.19 -3.87 3.15
C LEU A 52 13.87 -5.34 3.45
N GLU A 53 13.20 -5.61 4.58
CA GLU A 53 12.83 -6.94 5.06
C GLU A 53 11.32 -6.99 5.38
N SER A 54 10.51 -6.30 4.58
CA SER A 54 9.08 -6.11 4.86
C SER A 54 8.27 -7.41 4.82
N ILE A 55 8.67 -8.36 3.99
CA ILE A 55 8.06 -9.69 3.89
C ILE A 55 8.41 -10.50 5.13
N GLU A 56 9.69 -10.60 5.47
CA GLU A 56 10.15 -11.32 6.66
C GLU A 56 9.53 -10.73 7.94
N LEU A 57 9.44 -9.41 8.02
CA LEU A 57 8.76 -8.72 9.12
C LEU A 57 7.29 -9.17 9.21
N ALA A 58 6.57 -9.23 8.08
CA ALA A 58 5.17 -9.65 8.05
C ALA A 58 5.01 -11.13 8.46
N GLU A 59 5.91 -12.00 8.05
CA GLU A 59 5.89 -13.43 8.39
C GLU A 59 6.09 -13.67 9.89
N ASN A 60 7.03 -12.94 10.50
CA ASN A 60 7.38 -13.08 11.90
C ASN A 60 6.45 -12.32 12.88
N MET A 61 5.48 -11.54 12.37
CA MET A 61 4.53 -10.85 13.23
C MET A 61 3.54 -11.83 13.87
N PRO A 62 3.25 -11.66 15.18
CA PRO A 62 2.21 -12.44 15.84
C PRO A 62 0.81 -12.11 15.28
N SER A 63 -0.09 -13.10 15.34
CA SER A 63 -1.52 -12.89 15.03
C SER A 63 -2.23 -12.23 16.24
N PRO A 64 -3.21 -11.33 16.00
CA PRO A 64 -3.68 -10.83 14.71
C PRO A 64 -2.75 -9.78 14.11
N ARG A 65 -2.41 -9.93 12.85
CA ARG A 65 -1.53 -9.00 12.12
C ARG A 65 -2.27 -8.29 11.01
N VAL A 66 -1.86 -7.05 10.75
CA VAL A 66 -2.39 -6.22 9.66
C VAL A 66 -1.30 -6.02 8.63
N ILE A 67 -1.54 -6.41 7.41
CA ILE A 67 -0.61 -6.28 6.29
C ILE A 67 -1.18 -5.29 5.30
N LYS A 68 -0.35 -4.42 4.74
CA LYS A 68 -0.71 -3.46 3.70
C LYS A 68 -0.13 -3.93 2.36
N THR A 69 -0.92 -3.80 1.31
CA THR A 69 -0.48 -4.01 -0.07
C THR A 69 -1.22 -3.09 -1.03
N HIS A 70 -0.62 -2.74 -2.16
CA HIS A 70 -1.26 -2.14 -3.33
C HIS A 70 -1.30 -3.11 -4.52
N LEU A 71 -0.82 -4.34 -4.34
CA LEU A 71 -0.84 -5.33 -5.41
C LEU A 71 -2.28 -5.64 -5.82
N PRO A 72 -2.54 -5.82 -7.11
CA PRO A 72 -3.82 -6.32 -7.61
C PRO A 72 -4.15 -7.68 -7.00
N LEU A 73 -5.44 -7.95 -6.83
CA LEU A 73 -5.90 -9.19 -6.16
C LEU A 73 -5.40 -10.45 -6.88
N GLU A 74 -5.22 -10.37 -8.21
CA GLU A 74 -4.71 -11.48 -9.03
C GLU A 74 -3.24 -11.82 -8.74
N MET A 75 -2.49 -10.91 -8.13
CA MET A 75 -1.10 -11.14 -7.73
C MET A 75 -0.97 -11.63 -6.28
N LEU A 76 -2.08 -11.73 -5.57
CA LEU A 76 -2.15 -12.23 -4.19
C LEU A 76 -2.53 -13.71 -4.17
N PRO A 77 -2.31 -14.44 -3.07
CA PRO A 77 -2.68 -15.84 -2.96
C PRO A 77 -4.16 -16.07 -3.32
N PRO A 78 -4.49 -17.08 -4.13
CA PRO A 78 -5.85 -17.29 -4.62
C PRO A 78 -6.88 -17.61 -3.51
N ASP A 79 -6.41 -18.12 -2.38
CA ASP A 79 -7.21 -18.44 -1.20
C ASP A 79 -7.26 -17.28 -0.17
N LEU A 80 -6.69 -16.13 -0.50
CA LEU A 80 -6.60 -14.98 0.42
C LEU A 80 -7.97 -14.59 0.99
N LEU A 81 -8.99 -14.51 0.14
CA LEU A 81 -10.34 -14.12 0.55
C LEU A 81 -11.05 -15.19 1.38
N ASP A 82 -10.57 -16.44 1.35
CA ASP A 82 -11.08 -17.51 2.18
C ASP A 82 -10.40 -17.62 3.53
N THR A 83 -9.15 -17.20 3.60
CA THR A 83 -8.30 -17.33 4.78
C THR A 83 -8.14 -16.04 5.57
N CYS A 84 -8.32 -14.87 4.93
CA CYS A 84 -8.06 -13.57 5.53
C CYS A 84 -9.27 -12.63 5.41
N LYS A 85 -9.36 -11.68 6.37
CA LYS A 85 -10.25 -10.53 6.24
C LYS A 85 -9.54 -9.47 5.41
N VAL A 86 -10.12 -9.09 4.28
CA VAL A 86 -9.56 -8.08 3.38
C VAL A 86 -10.39 -6.80 3.45
N ILE A 87 -9.71 -5.66 3.56
CA ILE A 87 -10.31 -4.33 3.47
C ILE A 87 -9.76 -3.65 2.22
N PHE A 88 -10.62 -3.47 1.24
CA PHE A 88 -10.28 -2.72 0.03
C PHE A 88 -10.65 -1.24 0.22
N VAL A 89 -9.65 -0.38 0.08
CA VAL A 89 -9.83 1.08 0.20
C VAL A 89 -9.89 1.67 -1.19
N CYS A 90 -11.02 2.28 -1.54
CA CYS A 90 -11.18 3.00 -2.79
C CYS A 90 -11.57 4.45 -2.54
N ARG A 91 -11.35 5.30 -3.54
CA ARG A 91 -11.61 6.73 -3.51
C ARG A 91 -12.06 7.20 -4.89
N ASN A 92 -12.64 8.41 -4.97
CA ASN A 92 -12.95 9.03 -6.25
C ASN A 92 -11.69 9.04 -7.16
N PRO A 93 -11.76 8.50 -8.39
CA PRO A 93 -10.60 8.39 -9.27
C PRO A 93 -9.93 9.72 -9.61
N LYS A 94 -10.67 10.82 -9.67
CA LYS A 94 -10.09 12.16 -9.89
C LYS A 94 -9.17 12.56 -8.74
N ASP A 95 -9.61 12.31 -7.52
CA ASP A 95 -8.81 12.60 -6.31
C ASP A 95 -7.62 11.65 -6.19
N VAL A 96 -7.78 10.39 -6.59
CA VAL A 96 -6.67 9.43 -6.65
C VAL A 96 -5.61 9.92 -7.63
N CYS A 97 -6.01 10.33 -8.84
CA CYS A 97 -5.10 10.82 -9.86
C CYS A 97 -4.26 12.01 -9.37
N VAL A 98 -4.91 13.03 -8.78
CA VAL A 98 -4.21 14.20 -8.23
C VAL A 98 -3.25 13.81 -7.11
N SER A 99 -3.73 13.03 -6.16
CA SER A 99 -2.93 12.59 -5.01
C SER A 99 -1.75 11.74 -5.44
N PHE A 100 -1.96 10.82 -6.41
CA PHE A 100 -0.93 9.94 -6.93
C PHE A 100 0.13 10.70 -7.73
N PHE A 101 -0.26 11.71 -8.49
CA PHE A 101 0.68 12.62 -9.14
C PHE A 101 1.66 13.26 -8.14
N HIS A 102 1.13 13.85 -7.05
CA HIS A 102 1.98 14.44 -6.03
C HIS A 102 2.86 13.41 -5.32
N HIS A 103 2.33 12.23 -5.07
CA HIS A 103 3.09 11.12 -4.49
C HIS A 103 4.27 10.72 -5.38
N GLN A 104 4.05 10.55 -6.69
CA GLN A 104 5.09 10.18 -7.65
C GLN A 104 6.18 11.24 -7.80
N ARG A 105 5.85 12.51 -7.59
CA ARG A 105 6.81 13.61 -7.65
C ARG A 105 7.61 13.79 -6.36
N ASN A 106 6.97 13.55 -5.21
CA ASN A 106 7.54 13.91 -3.91
C ASN A 106 8.36 12.77 -3.28
N ILE A 107 8.13 11.54 -3.71
CA ILE A 107 8.89 10.39 -3.22
C ILE A 107 10.07 10.15 -4.16
N SER A 108 11.27 10.27 -3.62
CA SER A 108 12.53 10.20 -4.37
C SER A 108 12.72 8.89 -5.16
N GLY A 109 12.09 7.80 -4.73
CA GLY A 109 12.16 6.51 -5.43
C GLY A 109 11.43 6.48 -6.78
N TYR A 110 10.45 7.36 -7.01
CA TYR A 110 9.68 7.37 -8.26
C TYR A 110 10.19 8.37 -9.28
N ASN A 111 10.74 9.50 -8.85
CA ASN A 111 11.37 10.55 -9.68
C ASN A 111 10.54 10.98 -10.91
N TYR A 112 9.22 11.07 -10.77
CA TYR A 112 8.37 11.50 -11.88
C TYR A 112 8.61 12.99 -12.21
N LEU A 113 9.08 13.29 -13.43
CA LEU A 113 9.43 14.64 -13.87
C LEU A 113 8.40 15.27 -14.81
N GLY A 114 7.40 14.50 -15.27
CA GLY A 114 6.34 14.98 -16.16
C GLY A 114 5.37 15.97 -15.48
N ASP A 115 4.56 16.64 -16.29
CA ASP A 115 3.49 17.50 -15.81
C ASP A 115 2.23 16.69 -15.41
N PHE A 116 1.25 17.39 -14.82
CA PHE A 116 0.00 16.75 -14.38
C PHE A 116 -0.84 16.22 -15.55
N LYS A 117 -0.80 16.89 -16.73
CA LYS A 117 -1.56 16.47 -17.90
C LYS A 117 -1.06 15.13 -18.40
N GLN A 118 0.26 14.98 -18.54
CA GLN A 118 0.90 13.72 -18.93
C GLN A 118 0.59 12.61 -17.93
N PHE A 119 0.67 12.90 -16.63
CA PHE A 119 0.32 11.94 -15.60
C PHE A 119 -1.15 11.50 -15.66
N ALA A 120 -2.06 12.44 -15.87
CA ALA A 120 -3.48 12.14 -15.96
C ALA A 120 -3.83 11.24 -17.17
N GLU A 121 -3.15 11.40 -18.30
CA GLU A 121 -3.28 10.48 -19.44
C GLU A 121 -2.76 9.09 -19.08
N MET A 122 -1.57 8.98 -18.46
CA MET A 122 -1.03 7.70 -17.99
C MET A 122 -1.97 7.01 -16.98
N PHE A 123 -2.55 7.78 -16.06
CA PHE A 123 -3.51 7.26 -15.08
C PHE A 123 -4.77 6.73 -15.77
N LYS A 124 -5.30 7.45 -16.74
CA LYS A 124 -6.47 7.08 -17.52
C LYS A 124 -6.22 5.81 -18.34
N GLU A 125 -5.04 5.69 -18.96
CA GLU A 125 -4.63 4.54 -19.74
C GLU A 125 -4.22 3.33 -18.89
N GLY A 126 -4.00 3.53 -17.59
CA GLY A 126 -3.57 2.47 -16.68
C GLY A 126 -2.09 2.10 -16.79
N THR A 127 -1.26 3.01 -17.30
CA THR A 127 0.19 2.84 -17.47
C THR A 127 1.01 3.42 -16.33
N THR A 128 0.38 3.73 -15.20
CA THR A 128 1.06 4.19 -13.98
C THR A 128 1.72 3.03 -13.24
N HIS A 129 2.55 3.33 -12.25
CA HIS A 129 3.39 2.37 -11.52
C HIS A 129 2.64 1.14 -10.98
N TYR A 130 1.44 1.31 -10.46
CA TYR A 130 0.60 0.21 -9.96
C TYR A 130 -0.43 -0.31 -10.99
N GLY A 131 -0.25 0.04 -12.27
CA GLY A 131 -1.16 -0.36 -13.32
C GLY A 131 -2.50 0.40 -13.31
N SER A 132 -3.53 -0.25 -13.85
CA SER A 132 -4.83 0.37 -14.06
C SER A 132 -5.67 0.41 -12.78
N TYR A 133 -5.95 1.62 -12.30
CA TYR A 133 -6.93 1.85 -11.23
C TYR A 133 -8.31 1.25 -11.56
N TRP A 134 -8.72 1.33 -12.82
CA TRP A 134 -10.01 0.84 -13.30
C TRP A 134 -10.10 -0.68 -13.24
N THR A 135 -9.02 -1.38 -13.62
CA THR A 135 -8.95 -2.84 -13.52
C THR A 135 -9.04 -3.27 -12.08
N MET A 136 -8.26 -2.65 -11.18
CA MET A 136 -8.32 -2.94 -9.75
C MET A 136 -9.72 -2.70 -9.18
N LEU A 137 -10.35 -1.58 -9.51
CA LEU A 137 -11.69 -1.28 -9.06
C LEU A 137 -12.71 -2.29 -9.59
N LYS A 138 -12.62 -2.66 -10.87
CA LYS A 138 -13.51 -3.64 -11.50
C LYS A 138 -13.40 -5.01 -10.82
N VAL A 139 -12.21 -5.51 -10.62
CA VAL A 139 -11.99 -6.81 -9.96
C VAL A 139 -12.62 -6.82 -8.57
N CYS A 140 -12.38 -5.78 -7.79
CA CYS A 140 -12.92 -5.68 -6.44
C CYS A 140 -14.45 -5.53 -6.40
N THR A 141 -15.07 -4.91 -7.43
CA THR A 141 -16.53 -4.68 -7.44
C THR A 141 -17.32 -5.79 -8.12
N THR A 142 -16.72 -6.53 -9.07
CA THR A 142 -17.41 -7.59 -9.82
C THR A 142 -17.27 -8.96 -9.19
N GLN A 143 -16.23 -9.18 -8.39
CA GLN A 143 -16.16 -10.38 -7.59
C GLN A 143 -17.21 -10.23 -6.47
N ASN A 144 -18.27 -11.02 -6.57
CA ASN A 144 -19.31 -11.15 -5.54
C ASN A 144 -18.68 -11.82 -4.30
N CYS A 145 -17.75 -11.11 -3.64
CA CYS A 145 -16.99 -11.61 -2.52
C CYS A 145 -17.59 -11.05 -1.23
N PRO A 146 -18.45 -11.81 -0.53
CA PRO A 146 -19.05 -11.38 0.74
C PRO A 146 -18.00 -11.13 1.84
N LYS A 147 -16.78 -11.57 1.62
CA LYS A 147 -15.64 -11.40 2.54
C LYS A 147 -14.81 -10.15 2.28
N LEU A 148 -15.05 -9.45 1.16
CA LEU A 148 -14.37 -8.21 0.85
C LEU A 148 -15.11 -7.03 1.47
N ASN A 149 -14.49 -6.36 2.43
CA ASN A 149 -15.03 -5.16 3.04
C ASN A 149 -14.58 -3.93 2.26
N PHE A 150 -15.53 -3.13 1.78
CA PHE A 150 -15.25 -1.89 1.09
C PHE A 150 -15.19 -0.73 2.06
N LEU A 151 -14.13 0.05 2.00
CA LEU A 151 -14.01 1.34 2.65
C LEU A 151 -13.91 2.43 1.59
N LEU A 152 -14.99 3.21 1.43
CA LEU A 152 -14.95 4.44 0.65
C LEU A 152 -14.23 5.51 1.47
N SER A 153 -13.10 6.01 0.98
CA SER A 153 -12.36 7.08 1.63
C SER A 153 -12.51 8.38 0.85
N GLU A 154 -13.03 9.41 1.51
CA GLU A 154 -13.04 10.78 0.96
C GLU A 154 -11.64 11.43 1.05
N LYS A 155 -10.80 10.96 1.96
CA LYS A 155 -9.42 11.43 2.15
C LYS A 155 -8.47 10.27 2.14
N LEU A 156 -7.57 10.24 1.17
CA LEU A 156 -6.43 9.33 1.21
C LEU A 156 -5.40 9.94 2.17
N LEU A 157 -5.16 9.26 3.28
CA LEU A 157 -3.96 9.49 4.05
C LEU A 157 -2.84 8.71 3.36
N PHE A 158 -2.11 9.39 2.46
CA PHE A 158 -0.75 8.98 2.16
C PHE A 158 0.08 9.34 3.39
N LEU A 159 0.42 8.34 4.15
CA LEU A 159 1.45 8.42 5.17
C LEU A 159 2.76 8.00 4.58
#